data_69de6f4015bf2b1a5b9cff1809d387cf
#
_entry.id   69de6f4015bf2b1a5b9cff1809d387cf
#
_cell.length_a   1.000
_cell.length_b   1.000
_cell.length_c   1.000
_cell.angle_alpha   90.00
_cell.angle_beta   90.00
_cell.angle_gamma   90.00
#
_symmetry.space_group_name_H-M   'P 1'
#
loop_
_entity.id
_entity.type
_entity.pdbx_description
1 polymer ?
#
loop_
_entity_poly.entity_id
_entity_poly.type
_entity_poly.pdbx_seq_one_letter_code
_entity_poly.pdbx_strand_id
1 'polypeptide(L)'
;MRTILVFVLAAGLFACDSMELTIAVNQPDDGWLEVVNSNDRVLKDARLVIEAFESEGVTRPCGEETVSRWEPGQAIRVPACSEKVRFTLTTGGETARFSYSDGQVYRRIGRKEVPITK
;
A
#
# COMPACT_ATOMS: atom_id res chain seq x y z
N MET A 1 34.23 -14.16 15.65
CA MET A 1 33.76 -13.72 15.33
C MET A 1 33.42 -13.69 14.94
N ARG A 2 33.15 -13.86 15.05
CA ARG A 2 32.41 -13.64 14.62
C ARG A 2 31.67 -13.45 14.26
N THR A 3 31.40 -13.57 14.35
CA THR A 3 30.41 -13.17 13.91
C THR A 3 29.85 -13.00 13.60
N ILE A 4 29.74 -13.24 13.80
CA ILE A 4 28.89 -12.83 13.38
C ILE A 4 28.35 -12.73 13.11
N LEU A 5 28.20 -13.08 13.27
CA LEU A 5 27.36 -12.75 12.91
C LEU A 5 26.82 -12.50 12.76
N VAL A 6 26.88 -12.86 13.15
CA VAL A 6 26.04 -12.34 12.89
C VAL A 6 25.51 -12.14 12.66
N PHE A 7 25.28 -12.47 12.81
CA PHE A 7 24.38 -11.99 12.47
C PHE A 7 23.96 -11.66 12.04
N VAL A 8 23.99 -11.92 12.33
CA VAL A 8 23.27 -11.32 11.79
C VAL A 8 22.79 -11.37 11.39
N LEU A 9 22.56 -11.73 11.68
CA LEU A 9 21.82 -11.48 11.24
C LEU A 9 21.30 -11.36 11.07
N ALA A 10 21.36 -11.55 11.63
CA ALA A 10 20.61 -11.05 11.37
C ALA A 10 20.32 -10.73 11.00
N ALA A 11 20.16 -10.85 11.04
CA ALA A 11 19.63 -10.17 10.48
C ALA A 11 19.18 -10.31 9.86
N GLY A 12 18.92 -10.50 9.68
CA GLY A 12 18.30 -10.34 9.03
C GLY A 12 17.56 -10.65 9.00
N LEU A 13 17.19 -10.96 9.26
CA LEU A 13 16.21 -10.88 9.25
C LEU A 13 15.52 -10.22 9.53
N PHE A 14 15.42 -9.96 10.07
CA PHE A 14 14.75 -8.97 10.28
C PHE A 14 14.60 -8.06 9.29
N ALA A 15 15.04 -7.88 8.62
CA ALA A 15 14.98 -7.15 7.38
C ALA A 15 13.69 -7.37 6.61
N CYS A 16 13.03 -8.42 6.84
CA CYS A 16 11.73 -8.68 6.22
C CYS A 16 10.72 -7.60 6.54
N ASP A 17 10.74 -7.11 7.79
CA ASP A 17 9.82 -6.08 8.20
C ASP A 17 10.03 -4.79 7.43
N SER A 18 11.28 -4.44 7.18
CA SER A 18 11.60 -3.22 6.46
C SER A 18 11.26 -3.33 4.97
N MET A 19 10.97 -4.53 4.49
CA MET A 19 10.61 -4.73 3.09
C MET A 19 9.10 -4.69 2.87
N GLU A 20 8.32 -4.61 3.93
CA GLU A 20 6.88 -4.64 3.81
C GLU A 20 6.36 -3.36 3.17
N LEU A 21 5.52 -3.54 2.14
CA LEU A 21 4.96 -2.37 1.45
C LEU A 21 3.93 -1.67 2.31
N THR A 22 3.90 -0.36 2.22
CA THR A 22 2.93 0.45 2.93
C THR A 22 2.55 1.66 2.08
N ILE A 23 1.40 2.25 2.36
CA ILE A 23 0.94 3.46 1.70
C ILE A 23 0.30 4.37 2.73
N ALA A 24 0.20 5.65 2.36
CA ALA A 24 -0.63 6.61 3.08
C ALA A 24 -1.66 7.14 2.09
N VAL A 25 -2.82 7.55 2.60
CA VAL A 25 -3.88 8.06 1.74
C VAL A 25 -4.39 9.36 2.34
N ASN A 26 -4.47 10.39 1.51
CA ASN A 26 -5.07 11.67 1.87
C ASN A 26 -6.27 11.90 0.98
N GLN A 27 -7.28 12.58 1.50
CA GLN A 27 -8.45 12.95 0.72
C GLN A 27 -8.56 14.46 0.66
N PRO A 28 -7.95 15.10 -0.37
CA PRO A 28 -7.95 16.56 -0.45
C PRO A 28 -9.32 17.13 -0.78
N ASP A 29 -10.18 16.36 -1.46
CA ASP A 29 -11.54 16.76 -1.74
C ASP A 29 -12.40 15.51 -1.96
N ASP A 30 -13.70 15.72 -2.19
CA ASP A 30 -14.66 14.62 -2.23
C ASP A 30 -14.48 13.67 -3.40
N GLY A 31 -13.92 14.12 -4.48
CA GLY A 31 -13.85 13.33 -5.70
C GLY A 31 -12.56 12.58 -5.88
N TRP A 32 -11.54 12.87 -5.06
CA TRP A 32 -10.20 12.38 -5.32
C TRP A 32 -9.50 11.95 -4.05
N LEU A 33 -8.65 10.96 -4.20
CA LEU A 33 -7.72 10.53 -3.16
C LEU A 33 -6.30 10.73 -3.66
N GLU A 34 -5.38 10.95 -2.72
CA GLU A 34 -3.95 10.96 -3.01
C GLU A 34 -3.34 9.79 -2.29
N VAL A 35 -2.76 8.85 -3.05
CA VAL A 35 -2.09 7.69 -2.50
C VAL A 35 -0.59 7.97 -2.52
N VAL A 36 0.03 7.90 -1.36
CA VAL A 36 1.42 8.31 -1.18
C VAL A 36 2.28 7.08 -0.90
N ASN A 37 3.43 7.02 -1.56
CA ASN A 37 4.43 6.02 -1.23
C ASN A 37 5.03 6.37 0.14
N SER A 38 4.63 5.65 1.16
CA SER A 38 5.13 5.89 2.52
C SER A 38 6.26 4.93 2.89
N ASN A 39 6.80 4.24 1.90
CA ASN A 39 8.01 3.46 2.08
C ASN A 39 9.21 4.39 1.97
N ASP A 40 10.34 3.99 2.51
CA ASP A 40 11.56 4.79 2.40
C ASP A 40 12.43 4.33 1.24
N ARG A 41 11.80 3.77 0.22
CA ARG A 41 12.48 3.36 -1.01
C ARG A 41 11.60 3.64 -2.21
N VAL A 42 12.24 3.74 -3.37
CA VAL A 42 11.55 3.89 -4.64
C VAL A 42 10.87 2.56 -4.99
N LEU A 43 9.63 2.64 -5.44
CA LEU A 43 8.92 1.47 -5.94
C LEU A 43 8.96 1.53 -7.48
N LYS A 44 9.56 0.51 -8.09
CA LYS A 44 9.73 0.48 -9.54
C LYS A 44 8.63 -0.34 -10.18
N ASP A 45 8.16 0.15 -11.33
CA ASP A 45 7.10 -0.53 -12.09
C ASP A 45 5.92 -0.86 -11.18
N ALA A 46 5.50 0.14 -10.41
CA ALA A 46 4.42 -0.03 -9.46
C ALA A 46 3.09 0.00 -10.20
N ARG A 47 2.21 -0.91 -9.82
CA ARG A 47 0.86 -0.98 -10.35
C ARG A 47 -0.10 -0.91 -9.20
N LEU A 48 -1.02 0.04 -9.25
CA LEU A 48 -2.02 0.25 -8.21
C LEU A 48 -3.39 0.05 -8.83
N VAL A 49 -4.09 -0.98 -8.37
CA VAL A 49 -5.45 -1.28 -8.83
C VAL A 49 -6.41 -0.77 -7.79
N ILE A 50 -7.42 -0.02 -8.22
CA ILE A 50 -8.39 0.61 -7.34
C ILE A 50 -9.75 -0.01 -7.58
N GLU A 51 -10.41 -0.43 -6.49
CA GLU A 51 -11.73 -1.04 -6.55
C GLU A 51 -12.64 -0.40 -5.50
N ALA A 52 -13.91 -0.22 -5.88
CA ALA A 52 -14.92 0.22 -4.92
C ALA A 52 -15.46 -1.00 -4.19
N PHE A 53 -15.46 -0.95 -2.87
CA PHE A 53 -16.05 -2.01 -2.06
C PHE A 53 -17.56 -1.74 -1.96
N GLU A 54 -18.37 -2.71 -2.33
CA GLU A 54 -19.83 -2.56 -2.27
C GLU A 54 -20.44 -3.40 -1.18
N SER A 55 -19.99 -4.64 -1.04
CA SER A 55 -20.44 -5.49 0.05
C SER A 55 -19.45 -6.64 0.15
N GLU A 56 -19.61 -7.48 1.14
CA GLU A 56 -18.71 -8.59 1.36
C GLU A 56 -18.62 -9.45 0.11
N GLY A 57 -17.40 -9.58 -0.40
CA GLY A 57 -17.14 -10.36 -1.59
C GLY A 57 -17.50 -9.68 -2.91
N VAL A 58 -18.00 -8.44 -2.87
CA VAL A 58 -18.42 -7.72 -4.06
C VAL A 58 -17.64 -6.42 -4.17
N THR A 59 -16.83 -6.31 -5.22
CA THR A 59 -16.12 -5.06 -5.53
C THR A 59 -16.38 -4.70 -6.99
N ARG A 60 -16.15 -3.44 -7.31
CA ARG A 60 -16.36 -2.90 -8.64
C ARG A 60 -15.08 -2.18 -9.08
N PRO A 61 -14.61 -2.43 -10.30
CA PRO A 61 -13.39 -1.73 -10.76
C PRO A 61 -13.58 -0.23 -10.76
N CYS A 62 -12.55 0.48 -10.32
CA CYS A 62 -12.54 1.94 -10.28
C CYS A 62 -11.47 2.54 -11.15
N GLY A 63 -10.33 1.88 -11.24
CA GLY A 63 -9.23 2.40 -12.03
C GLY A 63 -7.94 1.66 -11.74
N GLU A 64 -6.93 2.07 -12.45
CA GLU A 64 -5.61 1.46 -12.33
C GLU A 64 -4.58 2.51 -12.71
N GLU A 65 -3.51 2.60 -11.92
CA GLU A 65 -2.40 3.50 -12.19
C GLU A 65 -1.12 2.69 -12.26
N THR A 66 -0.29 3.01 -13.22
CA THR A 66 1.02 2.40 -13.37
C THR A 66 2.06 3.50 -13.30
N VAL A 67 3.06 3.32 -12.44
CA VAL A 67 4.12 4.31 -12.24
C VAL A 67 5.45 3.60 -12.37
N SER A 68 6.25 4.00 -13.35
CA SER A 68 7.54 3.36 -13.57
C SER A 68 8.49 3.60 -12.41
N ARG A 69 8.36 4.74 -11.73
CA ARG A 69 9.23 5.10 -10.63
C ARG A 69 8.45 5.94 -9.63
N TRP A 70 8.06 5.33 -8.53
CA TRP A 70 7.24 5.97 -7.51
C TRP A 70 8.14 6.30 -6.32
N GLU A 71 8.46 7.59 -6.17
CA GLU A 71 9.40 8.06 -5.16
C GLU A 71 8.77 8.09 -3.78
N PRO A 72 9.58 7.94 -2.72
CA PRO A 72 9.07 8.14 -1.36
C PRO A 72 8.44 9.52 -1.22
N GLY A 73 7.25 9.56 -0.64
CA GLY A 73 6.53 10.81 -0.44
C GLY A 73 5.77 11.32 -1.65
N GLN A 74 5.95 10.70 -2.80
CA GLN A 74 5.24 11.12 -4.01
C GLN A 74 3.79 10.64 -3.97
N ALA A 75 2.88 11.54 -4.32
CA ALA A 75 1.45 11.23 -4.33
C ALA A 75 0.97 10.88 -5.74
N ILE A 76 0.08 9.90 -5.82
CA ILE A 76 -0.63 9.55 -7.05
C ILE A 76 -2.08 9.87 -6.80
N ARG A 77 -2.70 10.58 -7.74
CA ARG A 77 -4.10 10.98 -7.61
C ARG A 77 -5.00 9.92 -8.24
N VAL A 78 -5.98 9.45 -7.48
CA VAL A 78 -6.89 8.41 -7.95
C VAL A 78 -8.33 8.81 -7.61
N PRO A 79 -9.34 8.32 -8.34
CA PRO A 79 -10.72 8.67 -8.06
C PRO A 79 -11.21 8.07 -6.74
N ALA A 80 -11.98 8.86 -6.00
CA ALA A 80 -12.65 8.40 -4.78
C ALA A 80 -14.02 7.88 -5.18
N CYS A 81 -14.08 6.65 -5.65
CA CYS A 81 -15.27 6.13 -6.31
C CYS A 81 -16.28 5.48 -5.36
N SER A 82 -15.99 5.46 -4.06
CA SER A 82 -16.86 4.86 -3.06
C SER A 82 -16.40 5.31 -1.68
N GLU A 83 -17.25 5.14 -0.68
CA GLU A 83 -16.88 5.44 0.69
C GLU A 83 -15.79 4.52 1.21
N LYS A 84 -15.76 3.30 0.71
CA LYS A 84 -14.69 2.36 1.03
C LYS A 84 -14.04 1.90 -0.27
N VAL A 85 -12.74 2.09 -0.35
CA VAL A 85 -11.96 1.80 -1.55
C VAL A 85 -10.89 0.79 -1.19
N ARG A 86 -10.67 -0.17 -2.07
CA ARG A 86 -9.63 -1.17 -1.90
C ARG A 86 -8.52 -0.94 -2.92
N PHE A 87 -7.30 -1.11 -2.46
CA PHE A 87 -6.11 -0.97 -3.30
C PHE A 87 -5.34 -2.28 -3.33
N THR A 88 -4.87 -2.64 -4.52
CA THR A 88 -3.89 -3.72 -4.65
C THR A 88 -2.65 -3.10 -5.28
N LEU A 89 -1.55 -3.16 -4.56
CA LEU A 89 -0.28 -2.60 -5.01
C LEU A 89 0.67 -3.73 -5.34
N THR A 90 1.19 -3.72 -6.56
CA THR A 90 2.16 -4.71 -7.00
C THR A 90 3.40 -3.97 -7.48
N THR A 91 4.57 -4.38 -7.02
CA THR A 91 5.83 -3.82 -7.45
C THR A 91 6.93 -4.84 -7.17
N GLY A 92 7.81 -5.06 -8.16
CA GLY A 92 8.98 -5.90 -7.95
C GLY A 92 8.68 -7.31 -7.46
N GLY A 93 7.55 -7.88 -7.87
CA GLY A 93 7.17 -9.23 -7.43
C GLY A 93 6.49 -9.28 -6.08
N GLU A 94 6.34 -8.13 -5.42
CA GLU A 94 5.62 -8.05 -4.14
C GLU A 94 4.20 -7.55 -4.38
N THR A 95 3.28 -8.02 -3.57
CA THR A 95 1.88 -7.59 -3.63
C THR A 95 1.39 -7.27 -2.23
N ALA A 96 0.73 -6.14 -2.08
CA ALA A 96 0.11 -5.76 -0.81
C ALA A 96 -1.29 -5.24 -1.08
N ARG A 97 -2.18 -5.47 -0.13
CA ARG A 97 -3.57 -5.06 -0.26
C ARG A 97 -3.94 -4.14 0.88
N PHE A 98 -4.70 -3.11 0.54
CA PHE A 98 -5.11 -2.09 1.51
C PHE A 98 -6.58 -1.76 1.29
N SER A 99 -7.17 -1.09 2.30
CA SER A 99 -8.46 -0.46 2.13
C SER A 99 -8.43 0.90 2.81
N TYR A 100 -9.33 1.77 2.38
CA TYR A 100 -9.42 3.11 2.93
C TYR A 100 -10.89 3.46 3.13
N SER A 101 -11.22 3.89 4.33
CA SER A 101 -12.55 4.39 4.64
C SER A 101 -12.46 5.31 5.85
N ASP A 102 -13.27 6.37 5.86
CA ASP A 102 -13.37 7.30 6.99
C ASP A 102 -12.03 7.84 7.45
N GLY A 103 -11.15 8.17 6.50
CA GLY A 103 -9.86 8.75 6.82
C GLY A 103 -8.83 7.77 7.34
N GLN A 104 -9.12 6.49 7.34
CA GLN A 104 -8.22 5.47 7.88
C GLN A 104 -7.82 4.47 6.81
N VAL A 105 -6.51 4.19 6.75
CA VAL A 105 -5.96 3.16 5.88
C VAL A 105 -5.80 1.88 6.68
N TYR A 106 -6.16 0.77 6.07
CA TYR A 106 -6.02 -0.55 6.67
C TYR A 106 -5.19 -1.43 5.76
N ARG A 107 -4.37 -2.27 6.35
CA ARG A 107 -3.70 -3.35 5.63
C ARG A 107 -4.62 -4.55 5.65
N ARG A 108 -4.83 -5.16 4.49
CA ARG A 108 -5.67 -6.34 4.39
C ARG A 108 -4.80 -7.59 4.43
N ILE A 109 -5.02 -8.43 5.43
CA ILE A 109 -4.29 -9.67 5.62
C ILE A 109 -5.32 -10.78 5.70
N GLY A 110 -5.48 -11.54 4.61
CA GLY A 110 -6.55 -12.51 4.51
C GLY A 110 -7.90 -11.81 4.59
N ARG A 111 -8.68 -12.14 5.59
CA ARG A 111 -10.00 -11.52 5.80
C ARG A 111 -9.98 -10.39 6.81
N LYS A 112 -8.81 -10.10 7.36
CA LYS A 112 -8.67 -9.07 8.39
C LYS A 112 -8.25 -7.76 7.79
N GLU A 113 -8.66 -6.69 8.44
CA GLU A 113 -8.21 -5.34 8.11
C GLU A 113 -7.56 -4.77 9.36
N VAL A 114 -6.29 -4.43 9.24
CA VAL A 114 -5.49 -3.93 10.36
C VAL A 114 -5.17 -2.47 10.10
N PRO A 115 -5.54 -1.55 11.00
CA PRO A 115 -5.24 -0.13 10.80
C PRO A 115 -3.74 0.11 10.69
N ILE A 116 -3.37 0.97 9.77
CA ILE A 116 -1.99 1.41 9.62
C ILE A 116 -1.86 2.72 10.34
N THR A 117 -1.01 2.76 11.35
CA THR A 117 -0.72 3.99 12.08
C THR A 117 0.58 4.58 11.57
N LYS A 118 0.67 5.89 11.63
CA LYS A 118 1.88 6.58 11.22
C LYS A 118 2.87 6.72 12.35
#